data_e40a0218ac5550cac03fa0a6818e5e0e
#
_entry.id   e40a0218ac5550cac03fa0a6818e5e0e
#
_cell.length_a   1.000
_cell.length_b   1.000
_cell.length_c   1.000
_cell.angle_alpha   90.00
_cell.angle_beta   90.00
_cell.angle_gamma   90.00
#
_symmetry.space_group_name_H-M   'P 1'
#
loop_
_entity.id
_entity.type
_entity.pdbx_description
1 polymer ?
#
loop_
_entity_poly.entity_id
_entity_poly.type
_entity_poly.pdbx_seq_one_letter_code
_entity_poly.pdbx_strand_id
1 'polypeptide(L)'
;MLTSQRFRACLAVLLMGAACTVLAQATYPARPVKIVVPWPPGGATDVIARHLGERLGARLGQTFVIENRAGATGQIGSQVVVQSAPDGYTLLMMSATVHSFGPNLAKSYPFDPIDDFAPISQSVSFPYVMVVQSSSPYNTVADLVAAAKKAPGKIAYGSFGQFSAAYLISELFAQSTGTQLLHIPYKGGALALTDLAAGQITFVIDSLPSPLPQVRGGRLRALSVTTPTRTPILPDVPTMGETVPGFEALSWLGVGAAPKTPRDILVKINDTMKQVALEPEYIAKLRQIGAEPVASASPEEYRAFLVGQKQRWGDVVKSAKIPLVD
;
A
#
# COMPACT_ATOMS: atom_id res chain seq x y z
N MET A 1 42.59 62.50 -19.21
CA MET A 1 41.19 62.37 -18.66
C MET A 1 40.30 61.33 -19.35
N LEU A 2 40.73 60.71 -20.41
CA LEU A 2 39.89 59.72 -21.16
C LEU A 2 39.96 58.26 -20.65
N THR A 3 40.91 57.89 -19.80
CA THR A 3 41.13 56.52 -19.37
C THR A 3 40.23 56.10 -18.20
N SER A 4 39.81 57.03 -17.34
CA SER A 4 38.97 56.74 -16.16
C SER A 4 37.48 56.49 -16.50
N GLN A 5 36.97 57.08 -17.59
CA GLN A 5 35.59 56.87 -18.02
C GLN A 5 35.38 55.48 -18.66
N ARG A 6 36.36 54.97 -19.43
CA ARG A 6 36.29 53.65 -20.01
C ARG A 6 36.38 52.53 -18.99
N PHE A 7 37.15 52.74 -17.92
CA PHE A 7 37.24 51.77 -16.82
C PHE A 7 35.94 51.66 -15.98
N ARG A 8 35.27 52.81 -15.78
CA ARG A 8 33.96 52.86 -15.11
C ARG A 8 32.83 52.22 -15.92
N ALA A 9 32.86 52.37 -17.24
CA ALA A 9 31.90 51.75 -18.15
C ALA A 9 32.06 50.24 -18.20
N CYS A 10 33.28 49.70 -18.24
CA CYS A 10 33.53 48.25 -18.20
C CYS A 10 33.13 47.63 -16.85
N LEU A 11 33.35 48.33 -15.74
CA LEU A 11 32.96 47.83 -14.40
C LEU A 11 31.43 47.82 -14.21
N ALA A 12 30.71 48.77 -14.80
CA ALA A 12 29.26 48.82 -14.78
C ALA A 12 28.60 47.68 -15.62
N VAL A 13 29.21 47.33 -16.74
CA VAL A 13 28.76 46.22 -17.62
C VAL A 13 29.04 44.85 -16.94
N LEU A 14 30.14 44.69 -16.20
CA LEU A 14 30.42 43.46 -15.41
C LEU A 14 29.49 43.31 -14.23
N LEU A 15 29.08 44.40 -13.57
CA LEU A 15 28.12 44.37 -12.46
C LEU A 15 26.67 44.12 -12.92
N MET A 16 26.31 44.55 -14.15
CA MET A 16 24.99 44.22 -14.73
C MET A 16 24.90 42.81 -15.22
N GLY A 17 26.00 42.15 -15.60
CA GLY A 17 26.03 40.74 -16.02
C GLY A 17 25.89 39.74 -14.86
N ALA A 18 26.22 40.16 -13.59
CA ALA A 18 26.14 39.32 -12.42
C ALA A 18 24.72 39.27 -11.76
N ALA A 19 23.80 40.15 -12.19
CA ALA A 19 22.48 40.31 -11.57
C ALA A 19 21.36 39.46 -12.18
N CYS A 20 21.63 38.64 -13.20
CA CYS A 20 20.58 37.90 -13.94
C CYS A 20 20.64 36.39 -13.85
N THR A 21 21.27 35.81 -12.83
CA THR A 21 21.11 34.37 -12.54
C THR A 21 20.44 34.14 -11.21
N VAL A 22 19.35 34.84 -10.93
CA VAL A 22 18.31 34.24 -10.12
C VAL A 22 17.65 33.19 -11.02
N LEU A 23 18.23 32.01 -11.07
CA LEU A 23 17.54 30.81 -11.55
C LEU A 23 16.24 30.75 -10.76
N ALA A 24 15.15 31.15 -11.41
CA ALA A 24 13.82 30.84 -10.89
C ALA A 24 13.84 29.33 -10.65
N GLN A 25 13.97 28.90 -9.41
CA GLN A 25 13.79 27.51 -9.03
C GLN A 25 12.40 27.15 -9.54
N ALA A 26 12.35 26.40 -10.66
CA ALA A 26 11.09 25.97 -11.23
C ALA A 26 10.30 25.30 -10.10
N THR A 27 9.14 25.88 -9.77
CA THR A 27 8.34 25.39 -8.66
C THR A 27 7.95 23.95 -8.94
N TYR A 28 8.43 23.01 -8.10
CA TYR A 28 8.04 21.61 -8.21
C TYR A 28 6.51 21.47 -8.04
N PRO A 29 5.83 20.65 -8.87
CA PRO A 29 6.29 20.00 -10.10
C PRO A 29 6.16 20.94 -11.30
N ALA A 30 7.20 20.99 -12.16
CA ALA A 30 7.20 21.76 -13.41
C ALA A 30 6.89 20.89 -14.65
N ARG A 31 6.74 19.59 -14.49
CA ARG A 31 6.45 18.58 -15.53
C ARG A 31 5.64 17.43 -14.93
N PRO A 32 5.05 16.54 -15.75
CA PRO A 32 4.30 15.38 -15.24
C PRO A 32 5.10 14.53 -14.26
N VAL A 33 4.43 14.07 -13.20
CA VAL A 33 4.96 13.20 -12.15
C VAL A 33 4.44 11.78 -12.38
N LYS A 34 5.32 10.80 -12.29
CA LYS A 34 4.96 9.38 -12.39
C LYS A 34 4.69 8.81 -11.01
N ILE A 35 3.60 8.04 -10.85
CA ILE A 35 3.37 7.16 -9.70
C ILE A 35 3.48 5.71 -10.18
N VAL A 36 4.53 5.02 -9.76
CA VAL A 36 4.71 3.59 -10.00
C VAL A 36 3.80 2.81 -9.05
N VAL A 37 2.94 1.99 -9.63
CA VAL A 37 2.08 1.04 -8.92
C VAL A 37 2.67 -0.35 -9.08
N PRO A 38 3.18 -1.01 -8.01
CA PRO A 38 3.88 -2.29 -8.10
C PRO A 38 2.93 -3.50 -8.26
N TRP A 39 1.73 -3.28 -8.78
CA TRP A 39 0.67 -4.28 -8.95
C TRP A 39 0.01 -4.17 -10.33
N PRO A 40 -0.66 -5.25 -10.79
CA PRO A 40 -1.43 -5.21 -12.04
C PRO A 40 -2.51 -4.12 -12.02
N PRO A 41 -2.89 -3.58 -13.20
CA PRO A 41 -3.97 -2.62 -13.30
C PRO A 41 -5.32 -3.21 -12.86
N GLY A 42 -6.22 -2.36 -12.36
CA GLY A 42 -7.56 -2.73 -11.91
C GLY A 42 -7.66 -3.29 -10.49
N GLY A 43 -6.53 -3.55 -9.82
CA GLY A 43 -6.52 -3.91 -8.40
C GLY A 43 -6.71 -2.70 -7.47
N ALA A 44 -6.93 -2.97 -6.16
CA ALA A 44 -7.17 -1.93 -5.15
C ALA A 44 -6.11 -0.82 -5.17
N THR A 45 -4.82 -1.19 -5.23
CA THR A 45 -3.72 -0.22 -5.25
C THR A 45 -3.76 0.68 -6.49
N ASP A 46 -4.08 0.13 -7.66
CA ASP A 46 -4.18 0.88 -8.92
C ASP A 46 -5.35 1.87 -8.89
N VAL A 47 -6.52 1.43 -8.44
CA VAL A 47 -7.71 2.29 -8.31
C VAL A 47 -7.45 3.46 -7.36
N ILE A 48 -6.86 3.18 -6.19
CA ILE A 48 -6.52 4.20 -5.19
C ILE A 48 -5.47 5.17 -5.73
N ALA A 49 -4.42 4.66 -6.41
CA ALA A 49 -3.38 5.48 -7.01
C ALA A 49 -3.93 6.44 -8.07
N ARG A 50 -4.88 6.00 -8.90
CA ARG A 50 -5.53 6.85 -9.91
C ARG A 50 -6.34 7.96 -9.27
N HIS A 51 -7.14 7.67 -8.25
CA HIS A 51 -7.89 8.69 -7.52
C HIS A 51 -6.99 9.69 -6.81
N LEU A 52 -5.91 9.21 -6.15
CA LEU A 52 -4.92 10.09 -5.52
C LEU A 52 -4.21 10.96 -6.56
N GLY A 53 -3.74 10.35 -7.67
CA GLY A 53 -3.02 11.05 -8.74
C GLY A 53 -3.85 12.14 -9.41
N GLU A 54 -5.15 11.90 -9.64
CA GLU A 54 -6.11 12.90 -10.12
C GLU A 54 -6.18 14.11 -9.19
N ARG A 55 -6.33 13.88 -7.87
CA ARG A 55 -6.45 14.97 -6.87
C ARG A 55 -5.14 15.72 -6.67
N LEU A 56 -3.99 15.00 -6.63
CA LEU A 56 -2.68 15.64 -6.59
C LEU A 56 -2.46 16.51 -7.84
N GLY A 57 -2.85 16.01 -9.01
CA GLY A 57 -2.75 16.74 -10.27
C GLY A 57 -3.56 18.03 -10.28
N ALA A 58 -4.80 17.98 -9.82
CA ALA A 58 -5.68 19.14 -9.71
C ALA A 58 -5.10 20.24 -8.79
N ARG A 59 -4.42 19.84 -7.69
CA ARG A 59 -3.86 20.79 -6.72
C ARG A 59 -2.48 21.30 -7.08
N LEU A 60 -1.64 20.46 -7.71
CA LEU A 60 -0.25 20.81 -8.01
C LEU A 60 -0.06 21.34 -9.46
N GLY A 61 -1.13 21.35 -10.28
CA GLY A 61 -1.10 21.90 -11.61
C GLY A 61 -0.31 21.07 -12.64
N GLN A 62 -0.02 19.80 -12.34
CA GLN A 62 0.70 18.88 -13.22
C GLN A 62 0.06 17.50 -13.24
N THR A 63 0.13 16.79 -14.36
CA THR A 63 -0.43 15.44 -14.47
C THR A 63 0.37 14.44 -13.63
N PHE A 64 -0.34 13.62 -12.85
CA PHE A 64 0.23 12.44 -12.17
C PHE A 64 -0.12 11.19 -12.99
N VAL A 65 0.89 10.62 -13.64
CA VAL A 65 0.73 9.48 -14.55
C VAL A 65 0.91 8.17 -13.76
N ILE A 66 -0.08 7.28 -13.81
CA ILE A 66 -0.01 5.97 -13.14
C ILE A 66 0.65 4.96 -14.07
N GLU A 67 1.75 4.35 -13.60
CA GLU A 67 2.50 3.32 -14.32
C GLU A 67 2.50 2.01 -13.53
N ASN A 68 1.81 0.97 -14.03
CA ASN A 68 1.79 -0.33 -13.39
C ASN A 68 3.06 -1.12 -13.72
N ARG A 69 3.82 -1.54 -12.70
CA ARG A 69 5.04 -2.35 -12.78
C ARG A 69 4.94 -3.56 -11.85
N ALA A 70 4.10 -4.51 -12.21
CA ALA A 70 3.86 -5.71 -11.43
C ALA A 70 5.03 -6.70 -11.50
N GLY A 71 5.17 -7.54 -10.49
CA GLY A 71 6.08 -8.68 -10.44
C GLY A 71 6.75 -8.86 -9.08
N ALA A 72 7.12 -10.10 -8.77
CA ALA A 72 7.75 -10.51 -7.50
C ALA A 72 7.05 -9.90 -6.26
N THR A 73 5.73 -10.00 -6.19
CA THR A 73 4.90 -9.47 -5.10
C THR A 73 5.17 -7.97 -4.82
N GLY A 74 5.40 -7.17 -5.89
CA GLY A 74 5.61 -5.73 -5.84
C GLY A 74 7.08 -5.28 -5.79
N GLN A 75 8.04 -6.20 -5.64
CA GLN A 75 9.46 -5.86 -5.54
C GLN A 75 10.01 -5.22 -6.83
N ILE A 76 9.58 -5.70 -8.03
CA ILE A 76 10.06 -5.17 -9.32
C ILE A 76 9.70 -3.68 -9.46
N GLY A 77 8.44 -3.30 -9.22
CA GLY A 77 8.01 -1.91 -9.30
C GLY A 77 8.70 -1.01 -8.26
N SER A 78 8.95 -1.55 -7.05
CA SER A 78 9.65 -0.83 -6.00
C SER A 78 11.11 -0.55 -6.37
N GLN A 79 11.83 -1.52 -6.95
CA GLN A 79 13.21 -1.33 -7.42
C GLN A 79 13.33 -0.26 -8.51
N VAL A 80 12.32 -0.10 -9.39
CA VAL A 80 12.29 0.98 -10.38
C VAL A 80 12.39 2.35 -9.71
N VAL A 81 11.71 2.53 -8.57
CA VAL A 81 11.75 3.81 -7.83
C VAL A 81 13.05 3.99 -7.05
N VAL A 82 13.55 2.92 -6.39
CA VAL A 82 14.86 2.95 -5.72
C VAL A 82 15.96 3.43 -6.67
N GLN A 83 15.92 3.01 -7.93
CA GLN A 83 16.93 3.31 -8.96
C GLN A 83 16.64 4.61 -9.74
N SER A 84 15.53 5.31 -9.45
CA SER A 84 15.18 6.53 -10.17
C SER A 84 15.95 7.75 -9.63
N ALA A 85 15.95 8.84 -10.43
CA ALA A 85 16.51 10.11 -9.99
C ALA A 85 15.81 10.62 -8.73
N PRO A 86 16.54 11.17 -7.74
CA PRO A 86 15.97 11.69 -6.51
C PRO A 86 15.40 13.12 -6.68
N ASP A 87 14.59 13.32 -7.69
CA ASP A 87 14.04 14.62 -8.08
C ASP A 87 12.52 14.76 -7.85
N GLY A 88 11.91 13.72 -7.26
CA GLY A 88 10.49 13.68 -6.92
C GLY A 88 9.55 13.41 -8.09
N TYR A 89 10.05 13.20 -9.32
CA TYR A 89 9.22 12.93 -10.49
C TYR A 89 8.89 11.47 -10.74
N THR A 90 9.48 10.57 -9.93
CA THR A 90 9.10 9.15 -9.89
C THR A 90 8.78 8.77 -8.46
N LEU A 91 7.49 8.55 -8.20
CA LEU A 91 6.96 8.17 -6.88
C LEU A 91 6.56 6.70 -6.89
N LEU A 92 6.48 6.10 -5.71
CA LEU A 92 6.02 4.74 -5.49
C LEU A 92 4.71 4.75 -4.72
N MET A 93 3.75 3.96 -5.16
CA MET A 93 2.65 3.53 -4.30
C MET A 93 3.17 2.46 -3.34
N MET A 94 3.59 2.86 -2.13
CA MET A 94 4.08 1.97 -1.07
C MET A 94 2.92 1.16 -0.49
N SER A 95 3.20 -0.05 0.00
CA SER A 95 2.18 -0.93 0.57
C SER A 95 2.69 -1.75 1.75
N ALA A 96 1.78 -2.16 2.64
CA ALA A 96 2.09 -3.06 3.75
C ALA A 96 2.80 -4.34 3.29
N THR A 97 2.40 -4.90 2.16
CA THR A 97 2.99 -6.13 1.60
C THR A 97 4.49 -5.96 1.33
N VAL A 98 4.89 -4.88 0.65
CA VAL A 98 6.29 -4.68 0.23
C VAL A 98 7.15 -4.15 1.37
N HIS A 99 6.59 -3.30 2.25
CA HIS A 99 7.38 -2.55 3.23
C HIS A 99 7.29 -3.07 4.67
N SER A 100 6.36 -4.03 4.92
CA SER A 100 6.18 -4.60 6.26
C SER A 100 6.13 -6.13 6.26
N PHE A 101 5.36 -6.75 5.37
CA PHE A 101 5.16 -8.21 5.41
C PHE A 101 6.29 -8.96 4.70
N GLY A 102 6.54 -8.66 3.42
CA GLY A 102 7.54 -9.34 2.60
C GLY A 102 8.93 -9.39 3.24
N PRO A 103 9.47 -8.27 3.75
CA PRO A 103 10.78 -8.26 4.41
C PRO A 103 10.89 -9.17 5.64
N ASN A 104 9.77 -9.42 6.32
CA ASN A 104 9.72 -10.28 7.51
C ASN A 104 9.46 -11.76 7.17
N LEU A 105 9.04 -12.05 5.95
CA LEU A 105 8.80 -13.41 5.46
C LEU A 105 9.99 -13.95 4.66
N ALA A 106 10.81 -13.06 4.08
CA ALA A 106 11.91 -13.44 3.23
C ALA A 106 13.18 -13.76 4.04
N LYS A 107 13.93 -14.78 3.64
CA LYS A 107 15.32 -15.01 4.10
C LYS A 107 16.27 -13.94 3.56
N SER A 108 15.98 -13.42 2.37
CA SER A 108 16.71 -12.33 1.71
C SER A 108 15.71 -11.41 1.01
N TYR A 109 15.91 -10.09 1.11
CA TYR A 109 15.06 -9.09 0.48
C TYR A 109 15.89 -8.15 -0.38
N PRO A 110 15.47 -7.77 -1.60
CA PRO A 110 16.34 -7.14 -2.59
C PRO A 110 16.68 -5.67 -2.31
N PHE A 111 16.09 -5.06 -1.27
CA PHE A 111 16.33 -3.69 -0.84
C PHE A 111 15.93 -3.51 0.64
N ASP A 112 16.43 -2.47 1.30
CA ASP A 112 15.87 -2.07 2.60
C ASP A 112 14.49 -1.42 2.37
N PRO A 113 13.41 -1.96 2.98
CA PRO A 113 12.04 -1.50 2.70
C PRO A 113 11.75 -0.08 3.21
N ILE A 114 12.66 0.53 3.96
CA ILE A 114 12.49 1.86 4.54
C ILE A 114 13.61 2.80 4.09
N ASP A 115 14.87 2.40 4.25
CA ASP A 115 16.03 3.28 4.06
C ASP A 115 16.40 3.46 2.58
N ASP A 116 16.01 2.54 1.70
CA ASP A 116 16.15 2.70 0.25
C ASP A 116 15.03 3.55 -0.38
N PHE A 117 14.21 4.21 0.45
CA PHE A 117 13.14 5.12 0.01
C PHE A 117 13.17 6.43 0.79
N ALA A 118 12.53 7.45 0.22
CA ALA A 118 12.13 8.68 0.91
C ALA A 118 10.60 8.64 1.14
N PRO A 119 10.12 8.17 2.32
CA PRO A 119 8.70 8.13 2.64
C PRO A 119 8.10 9.54 2.62
N ILE A 120 6.88 9.69 2.09
CA ILE A 120 6.18 10.96 1.97
C ILE A 120 4.97 11.01 2.91
N SER A 121 4.00 10.13 2.71
CA SER A 121 2.78 10.08 3.51
C SER A 121 2.06 8.74 3.36
N GLN A 122 1.39 8.28 4.40
CA GLN A 122 0.30 7.34 4.24
C GLN A 122 -0.81 7.98 3.40
N SER A 123 -1.57 7.20 2.65
CA SER A 123 -2.68 7.71 1.83
C SER A 123 -4.03 7.12 2.22
N VAL A 124 -4.05 5.84 2.55
CA VAL A 124 -5.26 5.11 2.95
C VAL A 124 -4.94 3.99 3.93
N SER A 125 -5.96 3.58 4.69
CA SER A 125 -6.01 2.31 5.41
C SER A 125 -7.29 1.55 5.06
N PHE A 126 -7.25 0.22 5.15
CA PHE A 126 -8.41 -0.65 4.95
C PHE A 126 -8.23 -1.98 5.67
N PRO A 127 -9.34 -2.62 6.09
CA PRO A 127 -9.28 -3.94 6.71
C PRO A 127 -8.90 -5.01 5.69
N TYR A 128 -8.43 -6.14 6.19
CA TYR A 128 -8.59 -7.39 5.48
C TYR A 128 -9.97 -7.98 5.81
N VAL A 129 -10.44 -8.83 4.92
CA VAL A 129 -11.71 -9.55 5.07
C VAL A 129 -11.50 -11.02 4.71
N MET A 130 -11.99 -11.92 5.55
CA MET A 130 -12.08 -13.34 5.21
C MET A 130 -13.35 -13.56 4.42
N VAL A 131 -13.20 -14.09 3.21
CA VAL A 131 -14.32 -14.39 2.31
C VAL A 131 -14.34 -15.86 1.94
N VAL A 132 -15.55 -16.38 1.75
CA VAL A 132 -15.84 -17.71 1.24
C VAL A 132 -16.81 -17.61 0.04
N GLN A 133 -16.97 -18.69 -0.73
CA GLN A 133 -18.05 -18.77 -1.72
C GLN A 133 -19.41 -18.59 -1.03
N SER A 134 -20.38 -17.92 -1.66
CA SER A 134 -21.69 -17.66 -1.04
C SER A 134 -22.46 -18.91 -0.65
N SER A 135 -22.31 -20.02 -1.41
CA SER A 135 -22.90 -21.32 -1.13
C SER A 135 -22.06 -22.21 -0.19
N SER A 136 -20.95 -21.69 0.34
CA SER A 136 -20.10 -22.41 1.30
C SER A 136 -20.90 -22.87 2.52
N PRO A 137 -20.65 -24.07 3.06
CA PRO A 137 -21.30 -24.54 4.29
C PRO A 137 -20.84 -23.78 5.54
N TYR A 138 -19.75 -23.02 5.43
CA TYR A 138 -19.19 -22.25 6.54
C TYR A 138 -19.85 -20.87 6.62
N ASN A 139 -20.63 -20.61 7.66
CA ASN A 139 -21.34 -19.36 7.88
C ASN A 139 -20.59 -18.41 8.81
N THR A 140 -19.68 -18.95 9.63
CA THR A 140 -18.89 -18.21 10.61
C THR A 140 -17.42 -18.62 10.55
N VAL A 141 -16.55 -17.82 11.14
CA VAL A 141 -15.13 -18.19 11.35
C VAL A 141 -15.03 -19.43 12.23
N ALA A 142 -15.92 -19.58 13.23
CA ALA A 142 -15.95 -20.73 14.11
C ALA A 142 -16.25 -22.04 13.36
N ASP A 143 -17.17 -22.03 12.38
CA ASP A 143 -17.47 -23.21 11.53
C ASP A 143 -16.23 -23.65 10.77
N LEU A 144 -15.51 -22.67 10.17
CA LEU A 144 -14.28 -22.92 9.42
C LEU A 144 -13.19 -23.52 10.30
N VAL A 145 -13.01 -22.98 11.51
CA VAL A 145 -12.04 -23.49 12.51
C VAL A 145 -12.39 -24.91 12.92
N ALA A 146 -13.66 -25.19 13.21
CA ALA A 146 -14.12 -26.51 13.59
C ALA A 146 -13.88 -27.54 12.47
N ALA A 147 -14.16 -27.16 11.21
CA ALA A 147 -13.90 -28.01 10.05
C ALA A 147 -12.40 -28.26 9.84
N ALA A 148 -11.56 -27.24 9.99
CA ALA A 148 -10.12 -27.36 9.87
C ALA A 148 -9.50 -28.28 10.94
N LYS A 149 -10.00 -28.20 12.18
CA LYS A 149 -9.58 -29.10 13.27
C LYS A 149 -10.03 -30.55 13.03
N LYS A 150 -11.22 -30.76 12.47
CA LYS A 150 -11.75 -32.09 12.14
C LYS A 150 -11.01 -32.75 10.97
N ALA A 151 -10.52 -31.96 10.02
CA ALA A 151 -9.83 -32.44 8.82
C ALA A 151 -8.54 -31.61 8.56
N PRO A 152 -7.46 -31.84 9.32
CA PRO A 152 -6.21 -31.11 9.16
C PRO A 152 -5.66 -31.16 7.72
N GLY A 153 -5.24 -30.03 7.18
CA GLY A 153 -4.69 -29.90 5.84
C GLY A 153 -5.70 -30.04 4.70
N LYS A 154 -7.03 -30.06 4.98
CA LYS A 154 -8.06 -30.17 3.95
C LYS A 154 -8.74 -28.84 3.62
N ILE A 155 -8.66 -27.87 4.51
CA ILE A 155 -9.20 -26.52 4.26
C ILE A 155 -8.15 -25.74 3.48
N ALA A 156 -8.46 -25.44 2.21
CA ALA A 156 -7.57 -24.72 1.31
C ALA A 156 -7.81 -23.21 1.38
N TYR A 157 -6.73 -22.44 1.45
CA TYR A 157 -6.81 -20.98 1.32
C TYR A 157 -5.95 -20.48 0.15
N GLY A 158 -6.43 -19.41 -0.51
CA GLY A 158 -5.70 -18.75 -1.58
C GLY A 158 -4.85 -17.59 -1.08
N SER A 159 -3.64 -17.42 -1.64
CA SER A 159 -2.82 -16.24 -1.46
C SER A 159 -2.25 -15.71 -2.78
N PHE A 160 -1.63 -14.53 -2.74
CA PHE A 160 -1.01 -13.89 -3.93
C PHE A 160 0.50 -14.10 -3.96
N GLY A 161 0.95 -15.26 -3.49
CA GLY A 161 2.35 -15.65 -3.29
C GLY A 161 2.75 -15.62 -1.81
N GLN A 162 3.87 -16.26 -1.52
CA GLN A 162 4.35 -16.48 -0.14
C GLN A 162 4.79 -15.20 0.60
N PHE A 163 5.07 -14.12 -0.12
CA PHE A 163 5.38 -12.81 0.47
C PHE A 163 4.17 -11.90 0.63
N SER A 164 2.96 -12.40 0.34
CA SER A 164 1.74 -11.59 0.37
C SER A 164 1.14 -11.49 1.77
N ALA A 165 0.39 -10.40 1.99
CA ALA A 165 -0.44 -10.25 3.18
C ALA A 165 -1.43 -11.41 3.35
N ALA A 166 -2.04 -11.88 2.26
CA ALA A 166 -2.98 -13.00 2.29
C ALA A 166 -2.34 -14.28 2.84
N TYR A 167 -1.07 -14.55 2.50
CA TYR A 167 -0.32 -15.66 3.09
C TYR A 167 -0.08 -15.43 4.58
N LEU A 168 0.58 -14.31 4.94
CA LEU A 168 0.96 -14.03 6.32
C LEU A 168 -0.26 -14.04 7.28
N ILE A 169 -1.36 -13.40 6.88
CA ILE A 169 -2.54 -13.28 7.74
C ILE A 169 -3.26 -14.64 7.86
N SER A 170 -3.26 -15.47 6.79
CA SER A 170 -3.81 -16.82 6.84
C SER A 170 -2.96 -17.75 7.70
N GLU A 171 -1.63 -17.65 7.65
CA GLU A 171 -0.73 -18.40 8.54
C GLU A 171 -0.88 -17.96 10.00
N LEU A 172 -0.99 -16.65 10.25
CA LEU A 172 -1.30 -16.12 11.59
C LEU A 172 -2.64 -16.68 12.10
N PHE A 173 -3.66 -16.73 11.25
CA PHE A 173 -4.96 -17.32 11.57
C PHE A 173 -4.82 -18.80 11.91
N ALA A 174 -4.09 -19.56 11.10
CA ALA A 174 -3.84 -20.99 11.34
C ALA A 174 -3.15 -21.22 12.69
N GLN A 175 -2.10 -20.46 12.99
CA GLN A 175 -1.37 -20.53 14.26
C GLN A 175 -2.25 -20.14 15.46
N SER A 176 -2.98 -19.02 15.34
CA SER A 176 -3.83 -18.51 16.42
C SER A 176 -5.00 -19.45 16.77
N THR A 177 -5.44 -20.26 15.80
CA THR A 177 -6.55 -21.22 15.97
C THR A 177 -6.08 -22.66 16.22
N GLY A 178 -4.78 -22.93 16.10
CA GLY A 178 -4.22 -24.28 16.19
C GLY A 178 -4.72 -25.20 15.07
N THR A 179 -4.90 -24.66 13.86
CA THR A 179 -5.37 -25.40 12.69
C THR A 179 -4.24 -25.63 11.68
N GLN A 180 -4.39 -26.68 10.84
CA GLN A 180 -3.52 -26.94 9.70
C GLN A 180 -4.32 -26.68 8.42
N LEU A 181 -3.85 -25.73 7.61
CA LEU A 181 -4.49 -25.30 6.38
C LEU A 181 -3.65 -25.69 5.15
N LEU A 182 -4.28 -25.79 3.99
CA LEU A 182 -3.61 -26.04 2.71
C LEU A 182 -3.43 -24.71 1.96
N HIS A 183 -2.20 -24.29 1.79
CA HIS A 183 -1.87 -23.06 1.05
C HIS A 183 -1.88 -23.31 -0.47
N ILE A 184 -2.64 -22.48 -1.21
CA ILE A 184 -2.67 -22.45 -2.68
C ILE A 184 -2.20 -21.08 -3.17
N PRO A 185 -0.98 -20.97 -3.74
CA PRO A 185 -0.47 -19.69 -4.23
C PRO A 185 -1.00 -19.34 -5.62
N TYR A 186 -1.41 -18.09 -5.82
CA TYR A 186 -1.84 -17.50 -7.10
C TYR A 186 -0.92 -16.34 -7.52
N LYS A 187 -0.92 -16.03 -8.82
CA LYS A 187 -0.15 -14.88 -9.36
C LYS A 187 -0.81 -13.51 -9.10
N GLY A 188 -1.93 -13.48 -8.39
CA GLY A 188 -2.66 -12.24 -8.03
C GLY A 188 -4.03 -12.53 -7.45
N GLY A 189 -4.60 -11.53 -6.76
CA GLY A 189 -5.87 -11.65 -6.02
C GLY A 189 -7.07 -11.99 -6.90
N ALA A 190 -7.14 -11.43 -8.10
CA ALA A 190 -8.25 -11.69 -9.01
C ALA A 190 -8.41 -13.20 -9.36
N LEU A 191 -7.28 -13.91 -9.55
CA LEU A 191 -7.29 -15.34 -9.83
C LEU A 191 -7.77 -16.15 -8.61
N ALA A 192 -7.26 -15.82 -7.42
CA ALA A 192 -7.68 -16.47 -6.19
C ALA A 192 -9.18 -16.27 -5.92
N LEU A 193 -9.71 -15.06 -6.12
CA LEU A 193 -11.13 -14.76 -5.94
C LEU A 193 -12.01 -15.43 -6.99
N THR A 194 -11.52 -15.64 -8.22
CA THR A 194 -12.22 -16.40 -9.26
C THR A 194 -12.36 -17.85 -8.87
N ASP A 195 -11.28 -18.49 -8.43
CA ASP A 195 -11.27 -19.88 -7.98
C ASP A 195 -12.06 -20.07 -6.69
N LEU A 196 -12.05 -19.07 -5.79
CA LEU A 196 -12.91 -19.07 -4.62
C LEU A 196 -14.40 -19.05 -5.00
N ALA A 197 -14.79 -18.19 -5.92
CA ALA A 197 -16.16 -18.09 -6.41
C ALA A 197 -16.61 -19.36 -7.15
N ALA A 198 -15.66 -20.08 -7.76
CA ALA A 198 -15.89 -21.39 -8.40
C ALA A 198 -15.85 -22.57 -7.39
N GLY A 199 -15.54 -22.33 -6.11
CA GLY A 199 -15.46 -23.37 -5.08
C GLY A 199 -14.21 -24.25 -5.12
N GLN A 200 -13.15 -23.83 -5.84
CA GLN A 200 -11.89 -24.58 -5.96
C GLN A 200 -11.03 -24.47 -4.71
N ILE A 201 -11.19 -23.39 -3.95
CA ILE A 201 -10.57 -23.16 -2.64
C ILE A 201 -11.65 -22.77 -1.64
N THR A 202 -11.33 -22.90 -0.34
CA THR A 202 -12.33 -22.74 0.73
C THR A 202 -12.49 -21.27 1.15
N PHE A 203 -11.38 -20.53 1.30
CA PHE A 203 -11.42 -19.13 1.69
C PHE A 203 -10.22 -18.33 1.16
N VAL A 204 -10.35 -17.03 1.20
CA VAL A 204 -9.26 -16.06 0.98
C VAL A 204 -9.36 -14.99 2.07
N ILE A 205 -8.22 -14.56 2.60
CA ILE A 205 -8.14 -13.32 3.39
C ILE A 205 -7.47 -12.27 2.49
N ASP A 206 -8.24 -11.26 2.06
CA ASP A 206 -7.74 -10.22 1.17
C ASP A 206 -8.12 -8.83 1.70
N SER A 207 -7.46 -7.82 1.18
CA SER A 207 -7.82 -6.42 1.42
C SER A 207 -9.25 -6.14 0.95
N LEU A 208 -10.06 -5.52 1.80
CA LEU A 208 -11.50 -5.33 1.56
C LEU A 208 -11.86 -4.76 0.17
N PRO A 209 -11.14 -3.78 -0.39
CA PRO A 209 -11.46 -3.25 -1.71
C PRO A 209 -11.50 -4.30 -2.82
N SER A 210 -10.72 -5.35 -2.71
CA SER A 210 -10.60 -6.39 -3.74
C SER A 210 -11.83 -7.30 -3.83
N PRO A 211 -12.29 -8.00 -2.75
CA PRO A 211 -13.46 -8.86 -2.79
C PRO A 211 -14.80 -8.12 -2.64
N LEU A 212 -14.83 -6.85 -2.20
CA LEU A 212 -16.04 -6.11 -1.90
C LEU A 212 -17.10 -6.11 -3.02
N PRO A 213 -16.75 -5.93 -4.31
CA PRO A 213 -17.73 -6.01 -5.39
C PRO A 213 -18.40 -7.39 -5.49
N GLN A 214 -17.66 -8.47 -5.23
CA GLN A 214 -18.21 -9.84 -5.28
C GLN A 214 -19.05 -10.17 -4.05
N VAL A 215 -18.69 -9.61 -2.88
CA VAL A 215 -19.48 -9.70 -1.64
C VAL A 215 -20.81 -8.97 -1.82
N ARG A 216 -20.79 -7.72 -2.31
CA ARG A 216 -22.01 -6.94 -2.61
C ARG A 216 -22.87 -7.59 -3.69
N GLY A 217 -22.23 -8.24 -4.68
CA GLY A 217 -22.91 -8.98 -5.75
C GLY A 217 -23.39 -10.38 -5.34
N GLY A 218 -23.24 -10.80 -4.07
CA GLY A 218 -23.71 -12.08 -3.54
C GLY A 218 -22.98 -13.31 -4.07
N ARG A 219 -21.84 -13.16 -4.76
CA ARG A 219 -21.00 -14.29 -5.21
C ARG A 219 -20.09 -14.83 -4.11
N LEU A 220 -19.63 -13.94 -3.25
CA LEU A 220 -18.86 -14.26 -2.06
C LEU A 220 -19.59 -13.82 -0.81
N ARG A 221 -19.30 -14.46 0.30
CA ARG A 221 -19.77 -14.11 1.65
C ARG A 221 -18.58 -13.73 2.51
N ALA A 222 -18.65 -12.57 3.17
CA ALA A 222 -17.67 -12.17 4.18
C ALA A 222 -17.99 -12.86 5.50
N LEU A 223 -16.99 -13.53 6.08
CA LEU A 223 -17.11 -14.17 7.41
C LEU A 223 -16.62 -13.27 8.54
N SER A 224 -15.60 -12.47 8.29
CA SER A 224 -15.06 -11.54 9.28
C SER A 224 -14.22 -10.44 8.62
N VAL A 225 -14.09 -9.30 9.33
CA VAL A 225 -13.10 -8.26 9.05
C VAL A 225 -12.00 -8.31 10.11
N THR A 226 -10.81 -7.81 9.79
CA THR A 226 -9.63 -7.90 10.68
C THR A 226 -9.37 -6.61 11.48
N THR A 227 -10.33 -5.69 11.49
CA THR A 227 -10.31 -4.49 12.33
C THR A 227 -10.64 -4.80 13.78
N PRO A 228 -10.21 -3.97 14.76
CA PRO A 228 -10.58 -4.14 16.17
C PRO A 228 -12.09 -4.01 16.40
N THR A 229 -12.76 -3.18 15.59
CA THR A 229 -14.22 -2.97 15.61
C THR A 229 -14.80 -3.24 14.23
N ARG A 230 -16.11 -3.51 14.15
CA ARG A 230 -16.80 -3.70 12.86
C ARG A 230 -16.68 -2.47 11.98
N THR A 231 -16.53 -2.68 10.68
CA THR A 231 -16.42 -1.57 9.72
C THR A 231 -17.80 -1.08 9.29
N PRO A 232 -18.02 0.25 9.16
CA PRO A 232 -19.28 0.79 8.62
C PRO A 232 -19.61 0.33 7.19
N ILE A 233 -18.61 -0.18 6.45
CA ILE A 233 -18.77 -0.65 5.07
C ILE A 233 -19.46 -2.02 5.02
N LEU A 234 -19.24 -2.85 6.05
CA LEU A 234 -19.85 -4.16 6.25
C LEU A 234 -20.30 -4.30 7.73
N PRO A 235 -21.34 -3.56 8.15
CA PRO A 235 -21.71 -3.42 9.57
C PRO A 235 -22.16 -4.74 10.21
N ASP A 236 -22.71 -5.65 9.40
CA ASP A 236 -23.22 -6.95 9.86
C ASP A 236 -22.10 -8.02 9.94
N VAL A 237 -20.92 -7.74 9.38
CA VAL A 237 -19.79 -8.68 9.38
C VAL A 237 -19.01 -8.53 10.69
N PRO A 238 -18.88 -9.64 11.49
CA PRO A 238 -18.14 -9.59 12.74
C PRO A 238 -16.65 -9.35 12.53
N THR A 239 -15.95 -8.93 13.59
CA THR A 239 -14.50 -8.87 13.58
C THR A 239 -13.89 -10.26 13.76
N MET A 240 -12.69 -10.48 13.22
CA MET A 240 -11.93 -11.71 13.48
C MET A 240 -11.67 -11.87 14.99
N GLY A 241 -11.43 -10.77 15.71
CA GLY A 241 -11.21 -10.73 17.15
C GLY A 241 -12.38 -11.24 17.98
N GLU A 242 -13.63 -11.20 17.47
CA GLU A 242 -14.81 -11.77 18.14
C GLU A 242 -14.72 -13.32 18.24
N THR A 243 -13.99 -13.97 17.32
CA THR A 243 -13.78 -15.43 17.35
C THR A 243 -12.35 -15.81 17.78
N VAL A 244 -11.36 -15.00 17.43
CA VAL A 244 -9.93 -15.21 17.71
C VAL A 244 -9.43 -14.00 18.49
N PRO A 245 -9.46 -14.02 19.84
CA PRO A 245 -9.11 -12.87 20.66
C PRO A 245 -7.72 -12.31 20.36
N GLY A 246 -7.64 -10.98 20.22
CA GLY A 246 -6.40 -10.27 19.89
C GLY A 246 -5.99 -10.31 18.42
N PHE A 247 -6.78 -10.95 17.54
CA PHE A 247 -6.49 -10.95 16.11
C PHE A 247 -6.83 -9.60 15.49
N GLU A 248 -5.82 -8.93 14.96
CA GLU A 248 -5.95 -7.64 14.29
C GLU A 248 -4.93 -7.54 13.15
N ALA A 249 -5.39 -7.12 11.98
CA ALA A 249 -4.54 -6.79 10.83
C ALA A 249 -5.18 -5.66 10.02
N LEU A 250 -4.37 -4.66 9.67
CA LEU A 250 -4.78 -3.57 8.80
C LEU A 250 -3.82 -3.48 7.60
N SER A 251 -4.39 -3.26 6.44
CA SER A 251 -3.63 -2.88 5.26
C SER A 251 -3.53 -1.37 5.16
N TRP A 252 -2.50 -0.93 4.49
CA TRP A 252 -2.29 0.48 4.20
C TRP A 252 -1.58 0.65 2.86
N LEU A 253 -1.81 1.79 2.24
CA LEU A 253 -1.00 2.32 1.14
C LEU A 253 -0.49 3.70 1.52
N GLY A 254 0.62 4.06 0.90
CA GLY A 254 1.20 5.39 1.04
C GLY A 254 2.04 5.75 -0.17
N VAL A 255 2.67 6.90 -0.13
CA VAL A 255 3.53 7.40 -1.20
C VAL A 255 4.94 7.58 -0.68
N GLY A 256 5.91 7.16 -1.48
CA GLY A 256 7.33 7.40 -1.27
C GLY A 256 8.02 7.78 -2.58
N ALA A 257 9.24 8.24 -2.47
CA ALA A 257 10.09 8.62 -3.59
C ALA A 257 11.43 7.87 -3.53
N ALA A 258 12.30 8.11 -4.52
CA ALA A 258 13.68 7.64 -4.52
C ALA A 258 14.43 8.13 -3.27
N PRO A 259 15.42 7.37 -2.77
CA PRO A 259 16.23 7.81 -1.65
C PRO A 259 16.94 9.14 -1.99
N LYS A 260 17.16 9.99 -0.97
CA LYS A 260 17.79 11.32 -1.13
C LYS A 260 16.95 12.35 -1.90
N THR A 261 15.68 12.10 -2.19
CA THR A 261 14.77 13.13 -2.73
C THR A 261 14.74 14.32 -1.77
N PRO A 262 14.86 15.57 -2.26
CA PRO A 262 14.91 16.77 -1.41
C PRO A 262 13.70 16.89 -0.47
N ARG A 263 13.94 17.28 0.77
CA ARG A 263 12.92 17.33 1.82
C ARG A 263 11.77 18.29 1.50
N ASP A 264 12.05 19.41 0.87
CA ASP A 264 11.03 20.39 0.45
C ASP A 264 10.02 19.79 -0.54
N ILE A 265 10.46 18.90 -1.45
CA ILE A 265 9.60 18.16 -2.35
C ILE A 265 8.73 17.18 -1.57
N LEU A 266 9.31 16.41 -0.62
CA LEU A 266 8.57 15.47 0.21
C LEU A 266 7.49 16.18 1.02
N VAL A 267 7.82 17.30 1.67
CA VAL A 267 6.89 18.11 2.46
C VAL A 267 5.78 18.67 1.58
N LYS A 268 6.10 19.19 0.39
CA LYS A 268 5.10 19.74 -0.53
C LYS A 268 4.07 18.69 -0.95
N ILE A 269 4.51 17.47 -1.29
CA ILE A 269 3.59 16.38 -1.64
C ILE A 269 2.78 15.95 -0.40
N ASN A 270 3.43 15.79 0.76
CA ASN A 270 2.75 15.43 2.01
C ASN A 270 1.65 16.45 2.37
N ASP A 271 1.94 17.75 2.33
CA ASP A 271 0.97 18.80 2.62
C ASP A 271 -0.21 18.78 1.65
N THR A 272 0.06 18.48 0.37
CA THR A 272 -1.00 18.31 -0.63
C THR A 272 -1.85 17.07 -0.33
N MET A 273 -1.24 15.95 0.06
CA MET A 273 -1.95 14.73 0.44
C MET A 273 -2.84 14.94 1.66
N LYS A 274 -2.39 15.72 2.66
CA LYS A 274 -3.24 16.10 3.82
C LYS A 274 -4.51 16.84 3.38
N GLN A 275 -4.37 17.76 2.42
CA GLN A 275 -5.53 18.49 1.90
C GLN A 275 -6.47 17.57 1.10
N VAL A 276 -5.92 16.66 0.27
CA VAL A 276 -6.71 15.68 -0.49
C VAL A 276 -7.47 14.74 0.45
N ALA A 277 -6.84 14.29 1.54
CA ALA A 277 -7.48 13.40 2.52
C ALA A 277 -8.71 14.01 3.21
N LEU A 278 -8.87 15.33 3.17
CA LEU A 278 -10.01 16.05 3.75
C LEU A 278 -11.11 16.37 2.72
N GLU A 279 -10.91 16.08 1.43
CA GLU A 279 -11.88 16.35 0.39
C GLU A 279 -13.11 15.42 0.50
N PRO A 280 -14.34 15.94 0.64
CA PRO A 280 -15.52 15.10 0.79
C PRO A 280 -15.71 14.09 -0.36
N GLU A 281 -15.44 14.51 -1.60
CA GLU A 281 -15.54 13.64 -2.78
C GLU A 281 -14.49 12.50 -2.76
N TYR A 282 -13.25 12.80 -2.34
CA TYR A 282 -12.21 11.79 -2.21
C TYR A 282 -12.53 10.77 -1.10
N ILE A 283 -13.00 11.26 0.05
CA ILE A 283 -13.48 10.44 1.17
C ILE A 283 -14.61 9.52 0.71
N ALA A 284 -15.65 10.08 0.07
CA ALA A 284 -16.79 9.30 -0.41
C ALA A 284 -16.37 8.21 -1.41
N LYS A 285 -15.47 8.55 -2.34
CA LYS A 285 -14.95 7.62 -3.34
C LYS A 285 -14.18 6.45 -2.70
N LEU A 286 -13.31 6.75 -1.73
CA LEU A 286 -12.55 5.70 -1.03
C LEU A 286 -13.45 4.79 -0.21
N ARG A 287 -14.43 5.35 0.51
CA ARG A 287 -15.40 4.57 1.30
C ARG A 287 -16.25 3.65 0.44
N GLN A 288 -16.61 4.07 -0.78
CA GLN A 288 -17.32 3.20 -1.73
C GLN A 288 -16.55 1.92 -2.05
N ILE A 289 -15.21 2.00 -2.09
CA ILE A 289 -14.35 0.86 -2.38
C ILE A 289 -13.79 0.18 -1.12
N GLY A 290 -14.20 0.60 0.07
CA GLY A 290 -13.80 -0.08 1.31
C GLY A 290 -12.50 0.43 1.93
N ALA A 291 -12.09 1.66 1.61
CA ALA A 291 -10.88 2.28 2.15
C ALA A 291 -11.21 3.58 2.90
N GLU A 292 -10.42 3.90 3.91
CA GLU A 292 -10.47 5.15 4.65
C GLU A 292 -9.25 6.01 4.30
N PRO A 293 -9.43 7.30 3.94
CA PRO A 293 -8.32 8.20 3.71
C PRO A 293 -7.55 8.45 5.01
N VAL A 294 -6.24 8.46 4.88
CA VAL A 294 -5.30 8.81 5.95
C VAL A 294 -4.21 9.66 5.35
N ALA A 295 -3.70 10.64 6.10
CA ALA A 295 -2.48 11.34 5.73
C ALA A 295 -1.61 11.51 6.97
N SER A 296 -0.32 11.27 6.84
CA SER A 296 0.64 11.48 7.91
C SER A 296 0.87 12.98 8.13
N ALA A 297 1.08 13.40 9.37
CA ALA A 297 1.35 14.81 9.69
C ALA A 297 2.64 15.31 9.00
N SER A 298 3.63 14.43 8.84
CA SER A 298 4.88 14.72 8.12
C SER A 298 5.50 13.47 7.49
N PRO A 299 6.50 13.63 6.59
CA PRO A 299 7.29 12.52 6.08
C PRO A 299 7.98 11.70 7.18
N GLU A 300 8.44 12.36 8.23
CA GLU A 300 9.10 11.74 9.38
C GLU A 300 8.13 10.85 10.18
N GLU A 301 6.88 11.31 10.37
CA GLU A 301 5.83 10.49 11.00
C GLU A 301 5.53 9.26 10.16
N TYR A 302 5.43 9.41 8.83
CA TYR A 302 5.21 8.24 7.97
C TYR A 302 6.39 7.26 8.02
N ARG A 303 7.63 7.77 8.07
CA ARG A 303 8.80 6.90 8.27
C ARG A 303 8.73 6.14 9.60
N ALA A 304 8.37 6.82 10.69
CA ALA A 304 8.20 6.19 12.00
C ALA A 304 7.10 5.12 11.98
N PHE A 305 5.99 5.39 11.30
CA PHE A 305 4.92 4.40 11.07
C PHE A 305 5.45 3.16 10.34
N LEU A 306 6.22 3.31 9.26
CA LEU A 306 6.81 2.19 8.51
C LEU A 306 7.73 1.34 9.39
N VAL A 307 8.59 1.96 10.19
CA VAL A 307 9.47 1.28 11.15
C VAL A 307 8.64 0.46 12.15
N GLY A 308 7.62 1.08 12.74
CA GLY A 308 6.73 0.40 13.69
C GLY A 308 5.97 -0.77 13.06
N GLN A 309 5.49 -0.62 11.83
CA GLN A 309 4.81 -1.69 11.11
C GLN A 309 5.74 -2.87 10.78
N LYS A 310 6.95 -2.58 10.29
CA LYS A 310 7.97 -3.62 10.02
C LYS A 310 8.30 -4.40 11.30
N GLN A 311 8.53 -3.70 12.42
CA GLN A 311 8.85 -4.33 13.70
C GLN A 311 7.68 -5.19 14.20
N ARG A 312 6.46 -4.63 14.25
CA ARG A 312 5.24 -5.34 14.67
C ARG A 312 5.07 -6.66 13.94
N TRP A 313 5.18 -6.65 12.61
CA TRP A 313 5.01 -7.86 11.80
C TRP A 313 6.19 -8.82 11.92
N GLY A 314 7.39 -8.33 12.17
CA GLY A 314 8.54 -9.16 12.52
C GLY A 314 8.33 -9.94 13.83
N ASP A 315 7.75 -9.28 14.83
CA ASP A 315 7.42 -9.92 16.10
C ASP A 315 6.28 -10.95 15.93
N VAL A 316 5.28 -10.65 15.10
CA VAL A 316 4.21 -11.61 14.74
C VAL A 316 4.78 -12.84 14.05
N VAL A 317 5.62 -12.68 13.02
CA VAL A 317 6.24 -13.81 12.30
C VAL A 317 7.04 -14.69 13.25
N LYS A 318 7.83 -14.11 14.15
CA LYS A 318 8.63 -14.84 15.14
C LYS A 318 7.76 -15.57 16.16
N SER A 319 6.79 -14.87 16.77
CA SER A 319 5.94 -15.44 17.83
C SER A 319 5.02 -16.53 17.31
N ALA A 320 4.47 -16.37 16.12
CA ALA A 320 3.65 -17.36 15.44
C ALA A 320 4.47 -18.44 14.73
N LYS A 321 5.81 -18.37 14.78
CA LYS A 321 6.73 -19.33 14.14
C LYS A 321 6.43 -19.55 12.65
N ILE A 322 6.06 -18.48 11.95
CA ILE A 322 5.75 -18.53 10.51
C ILE A 322 7.05 -18.81 9.75
N PRO A 323 7.09 -19.81 8.85
CA PRO A 323 8.31 -20.15 8.12
C PRO A 323 8.78 -19.00 7.24
N LEU A 324 10.10 -18.73 7.25
CA LEU A 324 10.69 -17.84 6.26
C LEU A 324 10.81 -18.57 4.91
N VAL A 325 10.58 -17.82 3.84
CA VAL A 325 10.59 -18.32 2.46
C VAL A 325 11.77 -17.76 1.67
N ASP A 326 12.21 -18.51 0.62
CA ASP A 326 13.32 -18.13 -0.27
C ASP A 326 12.87 -17.20 -1.40
#